data_ebaec920e8a76fc7215c0f84a6562689
#
_entry.id   ebaec920e8a76fc7215c0f84a6562689
#
_cell.length_a   1.000
_cell.length_b   1.000
_cell.length_c   1.000
_cell.angle_alpha   90.00
_cell.angle_beta   90.00
_cell.angle_gamma   90.00
#
_symmetry.space_group_name_H-M   'P 1'
#
loop_
_entity.id
_entity.type
_entity.pdbx_description
1 polymer ?
#
loop_
_entity_poly.entity_id
_entity_poly.type
_entity_poly.pdbx_seq_one_letter_code
_entity_poly.pdbx_strand_id
1 'polypeptide(L)'
;MVFLSKKIKVTLPQNIYEIIKNDISDFNMTSNYFMNYIFLNLNDKYKNFKGNPAIAEQSKEKSSIQFNLNKESSLIYYDVLRDNNAQNESEFMRSLLIRYATNPKNKRELFIFKESVERINLAIKDKKNVYITFNDDRKVKVSPYHIGSSDLEIANYIFCYDFSEEKYKNYKLSYLKQVYTTSEVAKWEDSDYIEDVIKNFDPFLSKGQIIKIRLSENGKKLLKTIKINRPKLISEDGDLFEFEASDEQIKRYFSYFFDEATVIEPIELKEWFIEKYENALKNLKK
;
A
#
# COMPACT_ATOMS: atom_id res chain seq x y z
N MET A 1 -37.41 3.34 -18.90
CA MET A 1 -36.99 1.92 -18.81
C MET A 1 -36.34 1.75 -17.46
N VAL A 2 -36.98 1.07 -16.49
CA VAL A 2 -36.43 0.80 -15.18
C VAL A 2 -35.33 -0.26 -15.37
N PHE A 3 -34.10 0.07 -15.09
CA PHE A 3 -32.97 -0.87 -15.18
C PHE A 3 -33.08 -1.85 -14.00
N LEU A 4 -33.61 -3.03 -14.23
CA LEU A 4 -33.62 -4.10 -13.24
C LEU A 4 -32.18 -4.63 -13.11
N SER A 5 -31.50 -4.20 -12.08
CA SER A 5 -30.13 -4.63 -11.74
C SER A 5 -30.16 -6.11 -11.34
N LYS A 6 -29.42 -6.97 -12.07
CA LYS A 6 -29.28 -8.39 -11.73
C LYS A 6 -28.47 -8.56 -10.45
N LYS A 7 -29.01 -9.32 -9.49
CA LYS A 7 -28.33 -9.68 -8.25
C LYS A 7 -27.54 -10.99 -8.43
N ILE A 8 -26.26 -10.96 -8.10
CA ILE A 8 -25.36 -12.10 -8.15
C ILE A 8 -25.04 -12.53 -6.71
N LYS A 9 -25.14 -13.85 -6.44
CA LYS A 9 -24.72 -14.48 -5.18
C LYS A 9 -23.62 -15.47 -5.48
N VAL A 10 -22.49 -15.34 -4.77
CA VAL A 10 -21.32 -16.21 -4.92
C VAL A 10 -20.94 -16.80 -3.59
N THR A 11 -20.78 -18.11 -3.51
CA THR A 11 -20.27 -18.82 -2.33
C THR A 11 -18.76 -19.05 -2.50
N LEU A 12 -17.96 -18.62 -1.53
CA LEU A 12 -16.49 -18.64 -1.55
C LEU A 12 -15.98 -19.47 -0.37
N PRO A 13 -14.79 -20.10 -0.49
CA PRO A 13 -14.03 -20.55 0.67
C PRO A 13 -13.82 -19.40 1.66
N GLN A 14 -13.84 -19.70 2.96
CA GLN A 14 -13.81 -18.67 4.02
C GLN A 14 -12.56 -17.78 3.93
N ASN A 15 -11.38 -18.36 3.69
CA ASN A 15 -10.14 -17.60 3.52
C ASN A 15 -10.19 -16.61 2.35
N ILE A 16 -10.82 -16.99 1.23
CA ILE A 16 -11.00 -16.09 0.06
C ILE A 16 -12.00 -14.97 0.39
N TYR A 17 -13.10 -15.32 1.06
CA TYR A 17 -14.10 -14.34 1.51
C TYR A 17 -13.47 -13.28 2.41
N GLU A 18 -12.63 -13.67 3.38
CA GLU A 18 -11.95 -12.76 4.30
C GLU A 18 -10.97 -11.85 3.58
N ILE A 19 -10.16 -12.37 2.65
CA ILE A 19 -9.26 -11.54 1.82
C ILE A 19 -10.04 -10.46 1.08
N ILE A 20 -11.15 -10.83 0.45
CA ILE A 20 -11.99 -9.88 -0.30
C ILE A 20 -12.61 -8.83 0.63
N LYS A 21 -13.12 -9.24 1.79
CA LYS A 21 -13.70 -8.32 2.78
C LYS A 21 -12.67 -7.35 3.33
N ASN A 22 -11.45 -7.83 3.60
CA ASN A 22 -10.36 -6.99 4.06
C ASN A 22 -9.93 -6.00 2.98
N ASP A 23 -9.79 -6.43 1.72
CA ASP A 23 -9.44 -5.52 0.62
C ASP A 23 -10.53 -4.45 0.38
N ILE A 24 -11.81 -4.81 0.45
CA ILE A 24 -12.92 -3.84 0.36
C ILE A 24 -12.80 -2.76 1.44
N SER A 25 -12.48 -3.17 2.67
CA SER A 25 -12.27 -2.26 3.80
C SER A 25 -11.00 -1.42 3.64
N ASP A 26 -9.87 -2.06 3.36
CA ASP A 26 -8.55 -1.43 3.28
C ASP A 26 -8.45 -0.44 2.12
N PHE A 27 -9.17 -0.71 1.02
CA PHE A 27 -9.20 0.14 -0.16
C PHE A 27 -10.36 1.16 -0.14
N ASN A 28 -11.11 1.22 0.97
CA ASN A 28 -12.23 2.14 1.17
C ASN A 28 -13.26 2.09 0.04
N MET A 29 -13.68 0.88 -0.35
CA MET A 29 -14.60 0.66 -1.46
C MET A 29 -15.93 0.08 -1.01
N THR A 30 -16.99 0.31 -1.79
CA THR A 30 -18.23 -0.44 -1.60
C THR A 30 -18.11 -1.84 -2.20
N SER A 31 -18.77 -2.82 -1.59
CA SER A 31 -18.79 -4.20 -2.10
C SER A 31 -19.29 -4.28 -3.55
N ASN A 32 -20.33 -3.50 -3.88
CA ASN A 32 -20.86 -3.45 -5.25
C ASN A 32 -19.83 -2.93 -6.26
N TYR A 33 -19.16 -1.83 -5.95
CA TYR A 33 -18.13 -1.27 -6.82
C TYR A 33 -17.00 -2.27 -7.03
N PHE A 34 -16.46 -2.82 -5.95
CA PHE A 34 -15.36 -3.76 -5.96
C PHE A 34 -15.64 -5.01 -6.81
N MET A 35 -16.83 -5.63 -6.63
CA MET A 35 -17.20 -6.82 -7.37
C MET A 35 -17.39 -6.56 -8.87
N ASN A 36 -18.03 -5.44 -9.21
CA ASN A 36 -18.18 -5.04 -10.62
C ASN A 36 -16.83 -4.72 -11.25
N TYR A 37 -15.93 -4.06 -10.50
CA TYR A 37 -14.57 -3.77 -10.97
C TYR A 37 -13.79 -5.06 -11.31
N ILE A 38 -13.83 -6.06 -10.42
CA ILE A 38 -13.20 -7.37 -10.68
C ILE A 38 -13.81 -8.02 -11.93
N PHE A 39 -15.15 -8.05 -12.05
CA PHE A 39 -15.81 -8.61 -13.21
C PHE A 39 -15.38 -7.93 -14.51
N LEU A 40 -15.40 -6.59 -14.56
CA LEU A 40 -15.06 -5.82 -15.76
C LEU A 40 -13.58 -5.96 -16.16
N ASN A 41 -12.68 -6.12 -15.21
CA ASN A 41 -11.25 -6.06 -15.46
C ASN A 41 -10.54 -7.42 -15.45
N LEU A 42 -11.11 -8.48 -14.85
CA LEU A 42 -10.52 -9.84 -14.83
C LEU A 42 -11.14 -10.79 -15.85
N ASN A 43 -12.22 -10.42 -16.48
CA ASN A 43 -12.91 -11.28 -17.44
C ASN A 43 -11.98 -11.68 -18.54
N ASP A 44 -11.24 -12.00 -19.13
CA ASP A 44 -10.33 -12.41 -20.19
C ASP A 44 -9.16 -11.48 -20.50
N LYS A 45 -9.22 -10.20 -20.12
CA LYS A 45 -8.24 -9.20 -20.57
C LYS A 45 -6.91 -9.24 -19.79
N TYR A 46 -6.87 -9.91 -18.62
CA TYR A 46 -5.71 -9.95 -17.73
C TYR A 46 -5.07 -11.34 -17.63
N LYS A 47 -4.49 -11.82 -18.73
CA LYS A 47 -3.79 -13.12 -18.78
C LYS A 47 -2.64 -13.23 -17.78
N ASN A 48 -2.06 -12.12 -17.34
CA ASN A 48 -0.92 -12.07 -16.43
C ASN A 48 -1.31 -12.06 -14.93
N PHE A 49 -2.60 -11.91 -14.60
CA PHE A 49 -3.09 -11.95 -13.22
C PHE A 49 -3.49 -13.39 -12.87
N LYS A 50 -2.51 -14.27 -12.80
CA LYS A 50 -2.69 -15.69 -12.49
C LYS A 50 -2.72 -15.85 -10.98
N GLY A 51 -3.87 -16.21 -10.42
CA GLY A 51 -3.96 -16.62 -9.02
C GLY A 51 -3.39 -18.03 -8.79
N ASN A 52 -3.25 -18.41 -7.52
CA ASN A 52 -2.91 -19.78 -7.10
C ASN A 52 -4.16 -20.45 -6.51
N PRO A 53 -4.92 -21.27 -7.27
CA PRO A 53 -6.15 -21.91 -6.79
C PRO A 53 -5.95 -22.80 -5.56
N ALA A 54 -4.76 -23.38 -5.34
CA ALA A 54 -4.48 -24.21 -4.18
C ALA A 54 -4.66 -23.47 -2.84
N ILE A 55 -4.55 -22.13 -2.83
CA ILE A 55 -4.83 -21.31 -1.64
C ILE A 55 -6.32 -21.39 -1.28
N ALA A 56 -7.22 -21.46 -2.25
CA ALA A 56 -8.66 -21.56 -2.01
C ALA A 56 -9.07 -22.91 -1.39
N GLU A 57 -8.31 -23.97 -1.66
CA GLU A 57 -8.60 -25.33 -1.16
C GLU A 57 -8.24 -25.52 0.32
N GLN A 58 -7.54 -24.57 0.93
CA GLN A 58 -7.09 -24.64 2.32
C GLN A 58 -8.24 -24.48 3.34
N SER A 59 -9.40 -23.95 2.93
CA SER A 59 -10.55 -23.74 3.82
C SER A 59 -11.73 -24.66 3.43
N LYS A 60 -12.22 -25.42 4.42
CA LYS A 60 -13.46 -26.23 4.30
C LYS A 60 -14.72 -25.39 4.49
N GLU A 61 -14.63 -24.33 5.28
CA GLU A 61 -15.75 -23.41 5.56
C GLU A 61 -16.00 -22.51 4.35
N LYS A 62 -17.26 -22.07 4.20
CA LYS A 62 -17.71 -21.25 3.08
C LYS A 62 -18.57 -20.10 3.55
N SER A 63 -18.40 -18.93 2.95
CA SER A 63 -19.24 -17.76 3.12
C SER A 63 -19.76 -17.25 1.78
N SER A 64 -20.89 -16.55 1.81
CA SER A 64 -21.50 -16.01 0.59
C SER A 64 -21.40 -14.49 0.55
N ILE A 65 -21.10 -13.97 -0.64
CA ILE A 65 -21.16 -12.55 -0.92
C ILE A 65 -22.22 -12.28 -1.99
N GLN A 66 -22.91 -11.14 -1.89
CA GLN A 66 -23.92 -10.73 -2.83
C GLN A 66 -23.64 -9.31 -3.30
N PHE A 67 -23.88 -9.05 -4.57
CA PHE A 67 -23.77 -7.72 -5.17
C PHE A 67 -24.73 -7.60 -6.36
N ASN A 68 -24.98 -6.36 -6.76
CA ASN A 68 -25.79 -6.06 -7.94
C ASN A 68 -24.89 -5.67 -9.09
N LEU A 69 -25.15 -6.17 -10.28
CA LEU A 69 -24.48 -5.69 -11.48
C LEU A 69 -24.78 -4.21 -11.71
N ASN A 70 -23.75 -3.39 -11.93
CA ASN A 70 -23.94 -2.02 -12.38
C ASN A 70 -24.33 -1.99 -13.87
N LYS A 71 -24.61 -0.80 -14.42
CA LYS A 71 -25.04 -0.64 -15.81
C LYS A 71 -24.00 -1.20 -16.79
N GLU A 72 -22.74 -0.90 -16.58
CA GLU A 72 -21.63 -1.31 -17.45
C GLU A 72 -21.45 -2.84 -17.44
N SER A 73 -21.38 -3.45 -16.25
CA SER A 73 -21.28 -4.90 -16.11
C SER A 73 -22.48 -5.62 -16.72
N SER A 74 -23.69 -5.08 -16.55
CA SER A 74 -24.91 -5.70 -17.07
C SER A 74 -24.96 -5.72 -18.60
N LEU A 75 -24.37 -4.73 -19.27
CA LEU A 75 -24.32 -4.66 -20.73
C LEU A 75 -23.51 -5.81 -21.36
N ILE A 76 -22.45 -6.23 -20.70
CA ILE A 76 -21.53 -7.24 -21.24
C ILE A 76 -21.65 -8.61 -20.56
N TYR A 77 -22.47 -8.73 -19.52
CA TYR A 77 -22.48 -9.89 -18.62
C TYR A 77 -22.70 -11.21 -19.37
N TYR A 78 -23.71 -11.29 -20.17
CA TYR A 78 -24.06 -12.53 -20.90
C TYR A 78 -23.09 -12.83 -22.05
N ASP A 79 -22.53 -11.80 -22.67
CA ASP A 79 -21.51 -11.99 -23.70
C ASP A 79 -20.23 -12.54 -23.08
N VAL A 80 -19.80 -12.00 -21.93
CA VAL A 80 -18.65 -12.52 -21.18
C VAL A 80 -18.85 -13.97 -20.76
N LEU A 81 -20.03 -14.34 -20.26
CA LEU A 81 -20.32 -15.73 -19.89
C LEU A 81 -20.25 -16.67 -21.10
N ARG A 82 -20.85 -16.28 -22.24
CA ARG A 82 -20.82 -17.04 -23.48
C ARG A 82 -19.39 -17.23 -24.00
N ASP A 83 -18.62 -16.14 -24.06
CA ASP A 83 -17.27 -16.14 -24.61
C ASP A 83 -16.28 -16.96 -23.74
N ASN A 84 -16.60 -17.14 -22.46
CA ASN A 84 -15.86 -18.01 -21.55
C ASN A 84 -16.46 -19.42 -21.41
N ASN A 85 -17.49 -19.78 -22.20
CA ASN A 85 -18.20 -21.06 -22.10
C ASN A 85 -18.71 -21.35 -20.67
N ALA A 86 -19.10 -20.30 -19.92
CA ALA A 86 -19.52 -20.42 -18.53
C ALA A 86 -20.92 -21.02 -18.43
N GLN A 87 -21.03 -22.25 -17.98
CA GLN A 87 -22.32 -22.94 -17.78
C GLN A 87 -23.02 -22.51 -16.48
N ASN A 88 -22.28 -22.02 -15.50
CA ASN A 88 -22.77 -21.58 -14.20
C ASN A 88 -22.21 -20.20 -13.84
N GLU A 89 -23.11 -19.22 -13.73
CA GLU A 89 -22.76 -17.83 -13.41
C GLU A 89 -22.02 -17.68 -12.07
N SER A 90 -22.49 -18.37 -11.04
CA SER A 90 -21.87 -18.30 -9.70
C SER A 90 -20.49 -18.94 -9.69
N GLU A 91 -20.27 -19.98 -10.46
CA GLU A 91 -18.98 -20.65 -10.59
C GLU A 91 -17.98 -19.78 -11.36
N PHE A 92 -18.43 -19.16 -12.45
CA PHE A 92 -17.61 -18.22 -13.19
C PHE A 92 -17.17 -17.04 -12.31
N MET A 93 -18.10 -16.40 -11.62
CA MET A 93 -17.76 -15.31 -10.69
C MET A 93 -16.86 -15.77 -9.55
N ARG A 94 -17.06 -16.97 -9.02
CA ARG A 94 -16.19 -17.57 -8.01
C ARG A 94 -14.76 -17.71 -8.53
N SER A 95 -14.58 -18.19 -9.75
CA SER A 95 -13.25 -18.36 -10.35
C SER A 95 -12.51 -17.02 -10.49
N LEU A 96 -13.20 -15.94 -10.89
CA LEU A 96 -12.62 -14.61 -10.97
C LEU A 96 -12.19 -14.10 -9.58
N LEU A 97 -13.04 -14.29 -8.57
CA LEU A 97 -12.76 -13.84 -7.20
C LEU A 97 -11.60 -14.63 -6.55
N ILE A 98 -11.52 -15.93 -6.79
CA ILE A 98 -10.38 -16.76 -6.35
C ILE A 98 -9.11 -16.30 -7.06
N ARG A 99 -9.17 -16.10 -8.37
CA ARG A 99 -8.03 -15.61 -9.16
C ARG A 99 -7.53 -14.26 -8.65
N TYR A 100 -8.43 -13.35 -8.30
CA TYR A 100 -8.07 -12.07 -7.67
C TYR A 100 -7.42 -12.29 -6.30
N ALA A 101 -8.11 -12.94 -5.38
CA ALA A 101 -7.75 -13.03 -3.96
C ALA A 101 -6.45 -13.80 -3.71
N THR A 102 -6.09 -14.73 -4.60
CA THR A 102 -4.87 -15.56 -4.48
C THR A 102 -3.59 -14.89 -4.98
N ASN A 103 -3.68 -13.62 -5.40
CA ASN A 103 -2.49 -12.80 -5.66
C ASN A 103 -2.01 -12.09 -4.38
N PRO A 104 -0.70 -11.74 -4.28
CA PRO A 104 -0.18 -10.91 -3.18
C PRO A 104 -0.92 -9.59 -3.06
N LYS A 105 -1.08 -9.08 -1.83
CA LYS A 105 -1.86 -7.87 -1.54
C LYS A 105 -1.40 -6.64 -2.35
N ASN A 106 -0.08 -6.43 -2.45
CA ASN A 106 0.47 -5.32 -3.24
C ASN A 106 0.09 -5.41 -4.74
N LYS A 107 0.03 -6.62 -5.31
CA LYS A 107 -0.44 -6.81 -6.70
C LYS A 107 -1.94 -6.57 -6.83
N ARG A 108 -2.74 -7.00 -5.84
CA ARG A 108 -4.18 -6.74 -5.82
C ARG A 108 -4.48 -5.24 -5.72
N GLU A 109 -3.72 -4.51 -4.90
CA GLU A 109 -3.82 -3.06 -4.77
C GLU A 109 -3.51 -2.36 -6.10
N LEU A 110 -2.39 -2.69 -6.77
CA LEU A 110 -2.06 -2.16 -8.11
C LEU A 110 -3.13 -2.45 -9.16
N PHE A 111 -3.77 -3.61 -9.07
CA PHE A 111 -4.88 -3.97 -9.97
C PHE A 111 -6.11 -3.11 -9.72
N ILE A 112 -6.52 -2.93 -8.47
CA ILE A 112 -7.71 -2.14 -8.11
C ILE A 112 -7.51 -0.64 -8.43
N PHE A 113 -6.31 -0.11 -8.20
CA PHE A 113 -5.97 1.30 -8.46
C PHE A 113 -5.32 1.53 -9.82
N LYS A 114 -5.52 0.60 -10.77
CA LYS A 114 -4.87 0.60 -12.09
C LYS A 114 -4.93 1.95 -12.80
N GLU A 115 -6.10 2.59 -12.87
CA GLU A 115 -6.26 3.88 -13.54
C GLU A 115 -5.39 4.98 -12.90
N SER A 116 -5.35 5.04 -11.56
CA SER A 116 -4.50 5.98 -10.83
C SER A 116 -3.02 5.69 -11.08
N VAL A 117 -2.63 4.41 -11.06
CA VAL A 117 -1.26 3.96 -11.33
C VAL A 117 -0.83 4.33 -12.74
N GLU A 118 -1.68 4.09 -13.75
CA GLU A 118 -1.39 4.45 -15.14
C GLU A 118 -1.22 5.95 -15.33
N ARG A 119 -2.10 6.76 -14.72
CA ARG A 119 -2.00 8.24 -14.76
C ARG A 119 -0.73 8.76 -14.09
N ILE A 120 -0.36 8.21 -12.93
CA ILE A 120 0.87 8.57 -12.21
C ILE A 120 2.09 8.17 -13.03
N ASN A 121 2.14 6.94 -13.56
CA ASN A 121 3.25 6.48 -14.38
C ASN A 121 3.43 7.32 -15.66
N LEU A 122 2.33 7.72 -16.28
CA LEU A 122 2.37 8.63 -17.42
C LEU A 122 2.93 10.01 -17.00
N ALA A 123 2.46 10.54 -15.87
CA ALA A 123 2.95 11.82 -15.34
C ALA A 123 4.44 11.77 -14.98
N ILE A 124 4.93 10.66 -14.39
CA ILE A 124 6.36 10.44 -14.15
C ILE A 124 7.15 10.45 -15.45
N LYS A 125 6.69 9.67 -16.44
CA LYS A 125 7.34 9.59 -17.77
C LYS A 125 7.42 10.94 -18.45
N ASP A 126 6.32 11.72 -18.41
CA ASP A 126 6.21 13.00 -19.09
C ASP A 126 6.73 14.17 -18.23
N LYS A 127 7.27 13.88 -17.04
CA LYS A 127 7.73 14.86 -16.04
C LYS A 127 6.69 15.93 -15.76
N LYS A 128 5.46 15.53 -15.41
CA LYS A 128 4.33 16.40 -15.12
C LYS A 128 3.88 16.28 -13.66
N ASN A 129 3.39 17.41 -13.14
CA ASN A 129 2.71 17.41 -11.85
C ASN A 129 1.35 16.72 -11.94
N VAL A 130 0.87 16.23 -10.80
CA VAL A 130 -0.48 15.71 -10.66
C VAL A 130 -1.16 16.36 -9.45
N TYR A 131 -2.49 16.46 -9.51
CA TYR A 131 -3.31 16.62 -8.33
C TYR A 131 -3.78 15.25 -7.85
N ILE A 132 -3.58 14.99 -6.56
CA ILE A 132 -4.10 13.81 -5.86
C ILE A 132 -5.24 14.27 -4.96
N THR A 133 -6.41 13.63 -5.09
CA THR A 133 -7.49 13.75 -4.12
C THR A 133 -7.50 12.48 -3.27
N PHE A 134 -7.47 12.61 -1.97
CA PHE A 134 -7.49 11.52 -1.00
C PHE A 134 -8.92 11.12 -0.61
N ASN A 135 -9.06 10.00 0.10
CA ASN A 135 -10.35 9.50 0.59
C ASN A 135 -11.03 10.45 1.60
N ASP A 136 -10.27 11.33 2.24
CA ASP A 136 -10.74 12.41 3.14
C ASP A 136 -11.09 13.72 2.39
N ASP A 137 -11.16 13.67 1.05
CA ASP A 137 -11.40 14.80 0.13
C ASP A 137 -10.30 15.89 0.13
N ARG A 138 -9.22 15.71 0.87
CA ARG A 138 -8.04 16.57 0.79
C ARG A 138 -7.41 16.47 -0.59
N LYS A 139 -7.05 17.62 -1.18
CA LYS A 139 -6.42 17.70 -2.50
C LYS A 139 -5.04 18.33 -2.40
N VAL A 140 -4.04 17.67 -2.95
CA VAL A 140 -2.66 18.14 -2.99
C VAL A 140 -2.11 18.13 -4.42
N LYS A 141 -1.20 19.09 -4.71
CA LYS A 141 -0.39 19.10 -5.93
C LYS A 141 0.95 18.46 -5.61
N VAL A 142 1.37 17.49 -6.42
CA VAL A 142 2.65 16.79 -6.23
C VAL A 142 3.40 16.60 -7.55
N SER A 143 4.73 16.52 -7.45
CA SER A 143 5.60 16.00 -8.51
C SER A 143 5.86 14.53 -8.23
N PRO A 144 5.25 13.58 -8.95
CA PRO A 144 5.48 12.15 -8.71
C PRO A 144 6.79 11.69 -9.35
N TYR A 145 7.51 10.79 -8.66
CA TYR A 145 8.80 10.26 -9.14
C TYR A 145 8.80 8.73 -9.26
N HIS A 146 8.10 8.03 -8.38
CA HIS A 146 8.11 6.58 -8.35
C HIS A 146 6.86 6.00 -7.70
N ILE A 147 6.46 4.80 -8.14
CA ILE A 147 5.52 3.94 -7.41
C ILE A 147 6.31 2.72 -6.94
N GLY A 148 6.53 2.63 -5.64
CA GLY A 148 7.27 1.54 -5.01
C GLY A 148 6.41 0.73 -4.06
N SER A 149 6.78 -0.55 -3.85
CA SER A 149 6.14 -1.43 -2.87
C SER A 149 6.97 -1.46 -1.59
N SER A 150 6.29 -1.44 -0.44
CA SER A 150 6.90 -1.77 0.84
C SER A 150 6.68 -3.25 1.14
N ASP A 151 7.76 -3.99 1.31
CA ASP A 151 7.67 -5.40 1.71
C ASP A 151 7.20 -5.55 3.17
N LEU A 152 7.51 -4.55 4.00
CA LEU A 152 7.13 -4.55 5.42
C LEU A 152 5.62 -4.40 5.63
N GLU A 153 4.96 -3.53 4.87
CA GLU A 153 3.51 -3.27 5.00
C GLU A 153 2.67 -3.97 3.94
N ILE A 154 3.31 -4.60 2.95
CA ILE A 154 2.65 -5.24 1.79
C ILE A 154 1.70 -4.24 1.11
N ALA A 155 2.16 -3.02 0.92
CA ALA A 155 1.42 -1.90 0.33
C ALA A 155 2.26 -1.17 -0.71
N ASN A 156 1.60 -0.41 -1.60
CA ASN A 156 2.27 0.43 -2.58
C ASN A 156 2.20 1.89 -2.18
N TYR A 157 3.25 2.63 -2.51
CA TYR A 157 3.41 4.03 -2.20
C TYR A 157 3.83 4.83 -3.42
N ILE A 158 3.43 6.09 -3.45
CA ILE A 158 3.84 7.07 -4.43
C ILE A 158 4.87 7.97 -3.78
N PHE A 159 6.12 7.88 -4.23
CA PHE A 159 7.17 8.81 -3.87
C PHE A 159 7.02 10.09 -4.69
N CYS A 160 6.92 11.24 -4.04
CA CYS A 160 6.67 12.52 -4.68
C CYS A 160 7.21 13.70 -3.87
N TYR A 161 7.30 14.88 -4.50
CA TYR A 161 7.44 16.16 -3.81
C TYR A 161 6.06 16.79 -3.63
N ASP A 162 5.69 17.09 -2.40
CA ASP A 162 4.44 17.76 -2.04
C ASP A 162 4.65 19.27 -1.98
N PHE A 163 3.92 20.01 -2.82
CA PHE A 163 4.03 21.47 -2.88
C PHE A 163 3.36 22.18 -1.70
N SER A 164 2.43 21.53 -1.00
CA SER A 164 1.75 22.15 0.16
C SER A 164 2.60 22.09 1.43
N GLU A 165 3.44 21.07 1.55
CA GLU A 165 4.35 20.90 2.69
C GLU A 165 5.82 21.15 2.33
N GLU A 166 6.09 21.47 1.06
CA GLU A 166 7.43 21.78 0.50
C GLU A 166 8.48 20.72 0.81
N LYS A 167 8.07 19.43 0.81
CA LYS A 167 8.96 18.30 1.12
C LYS A 167 8.67 17.05 0.31
N TYR A 168 9.64 16.13 0.29
CA TYR A 168 9.44 14.79 -0.25
C TYR A 168 8.57 13.95 0.68
N LYS A 169 7.63 13.21 0.09
CA LYS A 169 6.67 12.37 0.81
C LYS A 169 6.40 11.06 0.09
N ASN A 170 5.92 10.10 0.86
CA ASN A 170 5.38 8.86 0.35
C ASN A 170 3.89 8.78 0.71
N TYR A 171 3.03 8.70 -0.31
CA TYR A 171 1.60 8.55 -0.13
C TYR A 171 1.18 7.11 -0.45
N LYS A 172 0.47 6.47 0.48
CA LYS A 172 -0.06 5.13 0.27
C LYS A 172 -1.09 5.12 -0.85
N LEU A 173 -0.95 4.18 -1.79
CA LEU A 173 -1.80 4.12 -2.98
C LEU A 173 -3.29 3.95 -2.62
N SER A 174 -3.61 3.14 -1.61
CA SER A 174 -4.98 2.90 -1.15
C SER A 174 -5.69 4.12 -0.53
N TYR A 175 -4.96 5.18 -0.22
CA TYR A 175 -5.57 6.42 0.29
C TYR A 175 -6.04 7.36 -0.82
N LEU A 176 -5.71 7.05 -2.08
CA LEU A 176 -6.06 7.88 -3.22
C LEU A 176 -7.50 7.61 -3.66
N LYS A 177 -8.27 8.70 -3.78
CA LYS A 177 -9.60 8.69 -4.39
C LYS A 177 -9.53 8.96 -5.89
N GLN A 178 -8.66 9.91 -6.30
CA GLN A 178 -8.58 10.35 -7.69
C GLN A 178 -7.23 11.03 -7.99
N VAL A 179 -6.77 10.90 -9.24
CA VAL A 179 -5.54 11.52 -9.75
C VAL A 179 -5.84 12.26 -11.05
N TYR A 180 -5.36 13.51 -11.15
CA TYR A 180 -5.44 14.34 -12.34
C TYR A 180 -4.05 14.83 -12.75
N THR A 181 -3.66 14.58 -13.99
CA THR A 181 -2.42 15.12 -14.56
C THR A 181 -2.60 16.59 -14.92
N THR A 182 -1.58 17.41 -14.64
CA THR A 182 -1.54 18.83 -15.02
C THR A 182 -0.68 19.04 -16.27
N SER A 183 -0.69 20.26 -16.82
CA SER A 183 0.27 20.68 -17.85
C SER A 183 1.61 21.14 -17.27
N GLU A 184 1.68 21.37 -15.95
CA GLU A 184 2.87 21.89 -15.28
C GLU A 184 4.00 20.87 -15.22
N VAL A 185 5.23 21.34 -15.38
CA VAL A 185 6.43 20.49 -15.30
C VAL A 185 6.70 20.11 -13.85
N ALA A 186 7.08 18.85 -13.63
CA ALA A 186 7.44 18.35 -12.30
C ALA A 186 8.73 19.01 -11.79
N LYS A 187 8.81 19.25 -10.49
CA LYS A 187 10.01 19.68 -9.81
C LYS A 187 11.05 18.56 -9.85
N TRP A 188 12.28 18.83 -10.30
CA TRP A 188 13.34 17.83 -10.46
C TRP A 188 14.70 18.39 -10.04
N GLU A 189 14.74 19.12 -8.91
CA GLU A 189 15.94 19.85 -8.47
C GLU A 189 16.96 18.94 -7.76
N ASP A 190 16.50 17.92 -7.05
CA ASP A 190 17.31 16.96 -6.27
C ASP A 190 17.44 15.62 -7.00
N SER A 191 17.94 15.62 -8.25
CA SER A 191 17.98 14.38 -9.08
C SER A 191 18.69 13.23 -8.38
N ASP A 192 19.84 13.47 -7.74
CA ASP A 192 20.64 12.44 -7.08
C ASP A 192 19.88 11.79 -5.91
N TYR A 193 19.16 12.61 -5.12
CA TYR A 193 18.31 12.09 -4.04
C TYR A 193 17.14 11.29 -4.58
N ILE A 194 16.47 11.79 -5.63
CA ILE A 194 15.34 11.10 -6.25
C ILE A 194 15.78 9.74 -6.80
N GLU A 195 16.93 9.68 -7.50
CA GLU A 195 17.48 8.44 -8.05
C GLU A 195 17.90 7.45 -6.95
N ASP A 196 18.50 7.92 -5.86
CA ASP A 196 18.86 7.08 -4.73
C ASP A 196 17.62 6.47 -4.06
N VAL A 197 16.58 7.27 -3.84
CA VAL A 197 15.30 6.77 -3.30
C VAL A 197 14.64 5.77 -4.24
N ILE A 198 14.64 6.00 -5.55
CA ILE A 198 14.07 5.05 -6.52
C ILE A 198 14.82 3.71 -6.48
N LYS A 199 16.15 3.76 -6.39
CA LYS A 199 17.00 2.56 -6.38
C LYS A 199 16.87 1.76 -5.08
N ASN A 200 16.72 2.45 -3.95
CA ASN A 200 16.68 1.87 -2.61
C ASN A 200 15.33 2.18 -1.93
N PHE A 201 14.23 2.01 -2.66
CA PHE A 201 12.93 2.47 -2.22
C PHE A 201 12.54 1.94 -0.84
N ASP A 202 12.33 2.86 0.08
CA ASP A 202 11.73 2.66 1.39
C ASP A 202 10.73 3.81 1.62
N PRO A 203 9.42 3.54 1.82
CA PRO A 203 8.43 4.60 2.01
C PRO A 203 8.61 5.42 3.29
N PHE A 204 9.52 5.03 4.16
CA PHE A 204 9.82 5.70 5.44
C PHE A 204 11.14 6.50 5.41
N LEU A 205 11.84 6.54 4.27
CA LEU A 205 13.02 7.40 4.11
C LEU A 205 12.65 8.87 4.28
N SER A 206 13.52 9.63 4.93
CA SER A 206 13.43 11.09 5.06
C SER A 206 14.79 11.71 4.79
N LYS A 207 14.80 12.86 4.11
CA LYS A 207 16.00 13.66 3.86
C LYS A 207 16.08 14.79 4.87
N GLY A 208 17.27 14.98 5.46
CA GLY A 208 17.60 16.16 6.27
C GLY A 208 17.13 16.11 7.73
N GLN A 209 16.40 15.10 8.15
CA GLN A 209 16.05 14.92 9.56
C GLN A 209 17.14 14.10 10.24
N ILE A 210 17.86 14.71 11.18
CA ILE A 210 18.91 14.05 11.97
C ILE A 210 18.34 13.63 13.32
N ILE A 211 18.55 12.37 13.65
CA ILE A 211 18.10 11.76 14.91
C ILE A 211 19.31 11.23 15.65
N LYS A 212 19.45 11.61 16.93
CA LYS A 212 20.54 11.17 17.78
C LYS A 212 20.11 10.04 18.68
N ILE A 213 20.88 8.96 18.66
CA ILE A 213 20.61 7.74 19.42
C ILE A 213 21.87 7.31 20.16
N ARG A 214 21.73 7.02 21.45
CA ARG A 214 22.78 6.37 22.24
C ARG A 214 22.61 4.87 22.18
N LEU A 215 23.70 4.15 21.90
CA LEU A 215 23.72 2.69 21.84
C LEU A 215 24.66 2.12 22.92
N SER A 216 24.20 1.07 23.59
CA SER A 216 25.06 0.23 24.39
C SER A 216 26.03 -0.58 23.53
N GLU A 217 26.96 -1.30 24.14
CA GLU A 217 27.86 -2.21 23.40
C GLU A 217 27.07 -3.32 22.66
N ASN A 218 25.97 -3.81 23.23
CA ASN A 218 25.11 -4.77 22.56
C ASN A 218 24.29 -4.08 21.45
N GLY A 219 23.81 -2.86 21.68
CA GLY A 219 23.14 -2.05 20.66
C GLY A 219 24.01 -1.84 19.43
N LYS A 220 25.32 -1.59 19.60
CA LYS A 220 26.28 -1.51 18.48
C LYS A 220 26.41 -2.83 17.71
N LYS A 221 26.36 -3.99 18.41
CA LYS A 221 26.35 -5.30 17.76
C LYS A 221 25.07 -5.52 16.97
N LEU A 222 23.91 -5.17 17.55
CA LEU A 222 22.61 -5.24 16.87
C LEU A 222 22.60 -4.36 15.62
N LEU A 223 23.10 -3.12 15.71
CA LEU A 223 23.22 -2.22 14.55
C LEU A 223 24.04 -2.85 13.42
N LYS A 224 25.12 -3.58 13.71
CA LYS A 224 25.93 -4.27 12.70
C LYS A 224 25.22 -5.47 12.07
N THR A 225 24.34 -6.12 12.82
CA THR A 225 23.68 -7.38 12.42
C THR A 225 22.38 -7.15 11.67
N ILE A 226 21.51 -6.25 12.17
CA ILE A 226 20.20 -5.95 11.59
C ILE A 226 20.39 -4.97 10.44
N LYS A 227 20.17 -5.43 9.20
CA LYS A 227 20.37 -4.62 7.99
C LYS A 227 19.06 -4.11 7.38
N ILE A 228 17.95 -4.81 7.61
CA ILE A 228 16.64 -4.47 7.02
C ILE A 228 16.14 -3.16 7.64
N ASN A 229 15.71 -2.22 6.80
CA ASN A 229 15.21 -0.89 7.20
C ASN A 229 16.17 -0.06 8.08
N ARG A 230 17.47 -0.37 8.00
CA ARG A 230 18.47 0.38 8.77
C ARG A 230 18.47 1.85 8.32
N PRO A 231 18.34 2.80 9.27
CA PRO A 231 18.51 4.22 8.98
C PRO A 231 19.91 4.50 8.45
N LYS A 232 20.02 5.56 7.64
CA LYS A 232 21.33 6.01 7.13
C LYS A 232 22.16 6.59 8.27
N LEU A 233 23.27 5.94 8.59
CA LEU A 233 24.23 6.43 9.56
C LEU A 233 24.98 7.63 8.98
N ILE A 234 25.00 8.75 9.72
CA ILE A 234 25.70 9.99 9.37
C ILE A 234 27.00 10.10 10.14
N SER A 235 26.97 9.90 11.46
CA SER A 235 28.14 10.00 12.32
C SER A 235 28.07 9.02 13.49
N GLU A 236 29.23 8.69 14.03
CA GLU A 236 29.43 7.86 15.23
C GLU A 236 30.48 8.52 16.11
N ASP A 237 30.11 8.84 17.36
CA ASP A 237 31.01 9.36 18.37
C ASP A 237 30.81 8.61 19.69
N GLY A 238 31.69 7.66 19.95
CA GLY A 238 31.63 6.82 21.14
C GLY A 238 30.38 5.96 21.23
N ASP A 239 29.44 6.31 22.07
CA ASP A 239 28.13 5.67 22.21
C ASP A 239 27.00 6.43 21.53
N LEU A 240 27.29 7.62 21.00
CA LEU A 240 26.34 8.48 20.33
C LEU A 240 26.41 8.30 18.81
N PHE A 241 25.25 8.08 18.18
CA PHE A 241 25.07 7.85 16.75
C PHE A 241 24.07 8.84 16.19
N GLU A 242 24.38 9.42 15.02
CA GLU A 242 23.46 10.28 14.28
C GLU A 242 22.98 9.57 13.01
N PHE A 243 21.67 9.55 12.86
CA PHE A 243 21.02 8.93 11.70
C PHE A 243 20.18 9.95 10.93
N GLU A 244 20.26 9.91 9.60
CA GLU A 244 19.29 10.59 8.74
C GLU A 244 18.10 9.65 8.50
N ALA A 245 16.96 9.97 9.11
CA ALA A 245 15.78 9.11 9.07
C ALA A 245 14.49 9.86 9.45
N SER A 246 13.34 9.32 9.05
CA SER A 246 12.05 9.75 9.61
C SER A 246 11.82 9.14 11.00
N ASP A 247 10.94 9.77 11.78
CA ASP A 247 10.50 9.21 13.07
C ASP A 247 9.97 7.80 12.92
N GLU A 248 9.19 7.53 11.87
CA GLU A 248 8.61 6.21 11.62
C GLU A 248 9.66 5.15 11.31
N GLN A 249 10.71 5.51 10.59
CA GLN A 249 11.83 4.59 10.35
C GLN A 249 12.57 4.26 11.65
N ILE A 250 12.83 5.26 12.48
CA ILE A 250 13.47 5.07 13.80
C ILE A 250 12.58 4.23 14.72
N LYS A 251 11.28 4.54 14.83
CA LYS A 251 10.33 3.75 15.63
C LYS A 251 10.35 2.28 15.22
N ARG A 252 10.32 1.98 13.93
CA ARG A 252 10.32 0.61 13.41
C ARG A 252 11.66 -0.09 13.65
N TYR A 253 12.76 0.56 13.35
CA TYR A 253 14.08 -0.05 13.44
C TYR A 253 14.54 -0.25 14.89
N PHE A 254 14.46 0.79 15.73
CA PHE A 254 15.01 0.76 17.08
C PHE A 254 14.06 0.16 18.15
N SER A 255 12.78 -0.09 17.85
CA SER A 255 11.90 -0.81 18.77
C SER A 255 12.40 -2.23 19.12
N TYR A 256 13.18 -2.86 18.26
CA TYR A 256 13.81 -4.16 18.53
C TYR A 256 15.02 -4.10 19.45
N PHE A 257 15.53 -2.90 19.71
CA PHE A 257 16.74 -2.73 20.54
C PHE A 257 16.41 -2.62 22.02
N PHE A 258 15.17 -2.35 22.37
CA PHE A 258 14.70 -2.17 23.75
C PHE A 258 15.60 -1.21 24.55
N ASP A 259 16.23 -1.68 25.62
CA ASP A 259 17.14 -0.95 26.51
C ASP A 259 18.54 -0.73 25.93
N GLU A 260 18.85 -1.36 24.80
CA GLU A 260 20.14 -1.22 24.12
C GLU A 260 20.24 0.02 23.22
N ALA A 261 19.14 0.74 23.01
CA ALA A 261 19.09 1.99 22.28
C ALA A 261 18.24 3.05 22.99
N THR A 262 18.76 4.25 23.11
CA THR A 262 18.05 5.39 23.72
C THR A 262 18.02 6.55 22.73
N VAL A 263 16.83 6.98 22.32
CA VAL A 263 16.65 8.19 21.52
C VAL A 263 17.02 9.39 22.39
N ILE A 264 17.90 10.27 21.91
CA ILE A 264 18.33 11.49 22.59
C ILE A 264 17.61 12.70 22.00
N GLU A 265 17.59 12.80 20.67
CA GLU A 265 16.93 13.86 19.90
C GLU A 265 16.22 13.27 18.66
N PRO A 266 15.08 13.80 18.27
CA PRO A 266 14.31 14.87 18.89
C PRO A 266 13.59 14.42 20.17
N ILE A 267 13.22 15.38 21.02
CA ILE A 267 12.62 15.09 22.33
C ILE A 267 11.24 14.42 22.18
N GLU A 268 10.44 14.81 21.20
CA GLU A 268 9.11 14.28 20.94
C GLU A 268 9.18 12.77 20.60
N LEU A 269 10.19 12.38 19.83
CA LEU A 269 10.42 10.97 19.51
C LEU A 269 10.87 10.18 20.73
N LYS A 270 11.73 10.75 21.58
CA LYS A 270 12.12 10.16 22.86
C LYS A 270 10.91 9.92 23.78
N GLU A 271 10.05 10.92 23.93
CA GLU A 271 8.81 10.83 24.72
C GLU A 271 7.88 9.73 24.21
N TRP A 272 7.76 9.59 22.88
CA TRP A 272 7.00 8.50 22.27
C TRP A 272 7.53 7.12 22.70
N PHE A 273 8.85 6.89 22.69
CA PHE A 273 9.45 5.62 23.13
C PHE A 273 9.18 5.37 24.61
N ILE A 274 9.34 6.39 25.47
CA ILE A 274 9.04 6.29 26.90
C ILE A 274 7.59 5.83 27.11
N GLU A 275 6.61 6.54 26.51
CA GLU A 275 5.19 6.19 26.62
C GLU A 275 4.92 4.73 26.19
N LYS A 276 5.51 4.29 25.08
CA LYS A 276 5.29 2.94 24.55
C LYS A 276 5.88 1.86 25.46
N TYR A 277 7.07 2.08 25.98
CA TYR A 277 7.72 1.14 26.90
C TYR A 277 7.01 1.06 28.26
N GLU A 278 6.54 2.18 28.81
CA GLU A 278 5.74 2.20 30.03
C GLU A 278 4.41 1.44 29.84
N ASN A 279 3.71 1.68 28.72
CA ASN A 279 2.48 0.97 28.39
C ASN A 279 2.72 -0.54 28.20
N ALA A 280 3.79 -0.92 27.51
CA ALA A 280 4.16 -2.32 27.34
C ALA A 280 4.45 -2.99 28.69
N LEU A 281 5.26 -2.34 29.55
CA LEU A 281 5.56 -2.83 30.90
C LEU A 281 4.31 -2.98 31.76
N LYS A 282 3.39 -2.02 31.71
CA LYS A 282 2.09 -2.09 32.43
C LYS A 282 1.24 -3.27 31.96
N ASN A 283 1.25 -3.58 30.67
CA ASN A 283 0.50 -4.70 30.12
C ASN A 283 1.12 -6.05 30.48
N LEU A 284 2.45 -6.14 30.53
CA LEU A 284 3.15 -7.37 30.95
C LEU A 284 2.98 -7.70 32.44
N LYS A 285 2.66 -6.68 33.26
CA LYS A 285 2.43 -6.86 34.73
C LYS A 285 0.98 -7.17 35.08
N LYS A 286 0.05 -7.19 34.14
CA LYS A 286 -1.34 -7.64 34.31
C LYS A 286 -1.45 -9.16 34.18
#